data_4c758528a577d248767ce2cc84303736
#
_entry.id   4c758528a577d248767ce2cc84303736
#
_cell.length_a   1.000
_cell.length_b   1.000
_cell.length_c   1.000
_cell.angle_alpha   90.00
_cell.angle_beta   90.00
_cell.angle_gamma   90.00
#
_symmetry.space_group_name_H-M   'P 1'
#
loop_
_entity.id
_entity.type
_entity.pdbx_description
1 polymer ?
#
loop_
_entity_poly.entity_id
_entity_poly.type
_entity_poly.pdbx_seq_one_letter_code
_entity_poly.pdbx_strand_id
1 'polypeptide(L)'
;MKTWKTWSSAAAMAAGLALGALSTGAARAEDTIKVGILHSLSGTMAISETTLKDAMLMLIAEQNAKGGVLGKKLEPVVVDPASNWPLFAEKARELISKDKVSAVFGCWTSVSRKSVLPVFKELNNVLFYPVQYEGEESERNVFYTGAAPNQQAIPAVDYLMSEDGGGAKRWVLEGTDYVYPRTTNKILEAYLKSKGVAAEDIMINYTPFGFSDWQTEVSKIKAFGSAGKKTAVVSTINGDANVPFYKELGNQGIKATDIPVVAFSVGEEELAGIDTKPLVGHLAAWNYFESIKTPENEEFIKKWQAFKKNAKAVTNDPMEAHYIGFNMWVKAVEKAGTADPDKVIAALPGIEQKNLTGGTATMLPNHHITKPVFIGEIEANGQFDVVWKTDKLIPGEAWSKQLEGSKDLEADWVKLNCGNYNTKTKKCGGA
;
A
#
# COMPACT_ATOMS: atom_id res chain seq x y z
N MET A 1 43.15 -97.17 -19.66
CA MET A 1 43.69 -97.53 -18.28
C MET A 1 43.11 -96.54 -17.30
N LYS A 2 42.43 -97.12 -16.26
CA LYS A 2 42.11 -96.57 -14.93
C LYS A 2 41.21 -95.33 -14.91
N THR A 3 39.88 -95.38 -14.72
CA THR A 3 39.07 -95.71 -13.52
C THR A 3 39.29 -94.66 -12.44
N TRP A 4 38.27 -93.98 -12.02
CA TRP A 4 37.39 -94.17 -10.89
C TRP A 4 36.70 -92.88 -10.50
N LYS A 5 35.40 -92.91 -10.40
CA LYS A 5 34.38 -92.99 -9.36
C LYS A 5 34.05 -91.63 -8.71
N THR A 6 32.80 -91.25 -9.01
CA THR A 6 31.68 -90.89 -8.13
C THR A 6 31.99 -90.33 -6.76
N TRP A 7 31.35 -89.24 -6.45
CA TRP A 7 30.32 -89.24 -5.39
C TRP A 7 29.48 -87.97 -5.44
N SER A 8 28.16 -88.13 -5.34
CA SER A 8 27.10 -87.15 -5.19
C SER A 8 27.09 -86.51 -3.84
N SER A 9 26.76 -85.25 -3.77
CA SER A 9 26.11 -84.61 -2.64
C SER A 9 25.28 -83.45 -3.11
N ALA A 10 23.97 -83.57 -2.93
CA ALA A 10 22.99 -82.53 -3.16
C ALA A 10 23.09 -81.48 -2.01
N ALA A 11 23.20 -80.21 -2.36
CA ALA A 11 22.94 -79.12 -1.45
C ALA A 11 21.95 -78.18 -2.14
N ALA A 12 20.72 -78.21 -1.69
CA ALA A 12 19.67 -77.25 -2.06
C ALA A 12 20.02 -75.89 -1.48
N MET A 13 20.31 -74.89 -2.31
CA MET A 13 20.33 -73.49 -1.92
C MET A 13 19.05 -72.81 -2.40
N ALA A 14 18.21 -72.47 -1.41
CA ALA A 14 17.03 -71.63 -1.60
C ALA A 14 17.47 -70.23 -1.97
N ALA A 15 17.23 -69.81 -3.20
CA ALA A 15 17.39 -68.44 -3.66
C ALA A 15 16.22 -67.63 -3.12
N GLY A 16 16.43 -66.88 -2.03
CA GLY A 16 15.53 -65.88 -1.54
C GLY A 16 15.50 -64.66 -2.47
N LEU A 17 14.43 -64.52 -3.23
CA LEU A 17 14.12 -63.28 -3.98
C LEU A 17 13.74 -62.20 -2.94
N ALA A 18 14.72 -61.37 -2.55
CA ALA A 18 14.44 -60.09 -1.88
C ALA A 18 13.88 -59.14 -2.94
N LEU A 19 12.55 -59.06 -3.05
CA LEU A 19 11.88 -57.91 -3.67
C LEU A 19 12.14 -56.68 -2.80
N GLY A 20 13.18 -55.92 -3.13
CA GLY A 20 13.35 -54.55 -2.67
C GLY A 20 12.19 -53.71 -3.20
N ALA A 21 11.18 -53.45 -2.39
CA ALA A 21 10.18 -52.42 -2.65
C ALA A 21 10.91 -51.08 -2.72
N LEU A 22 11.33 -50.68 -3.92
CA LEU A 22 11.61 -49.27 -4.23
C LEU A 22 10.28 -48.55 -4.06
N SER A 23 9.98 -48.08 -2.87
CA SER A 23 8.99 -47.04 -2.65
C SER A 23 9.51 -45.80 -3.38
N THR A 24 9.15 -45.65 -4.64
CA THR A 24 9.15 -44.36 -5.31
C THR A 24 8.19 -43.49 -4.53
N GLY A 25 8.70 -42.81 -3.53
CA GLY A 25 7.99 -41.69 -2.92
C GLY A 25 7.69 -40.73 -4.07
N ALA A 26 6.49 -40.83 -4.62
CA ALA A 26 5.96 -39.73 -5.41
C ALA A 26 6.15 -38.49 -4.53
N ALA A 27 7.02 -37.57 -4.98
CA ALA A 27 7.14 -36.27 -4.37
C ALA A 27 5.73 -35.67 -4.38
N ARG A 28 5.02 -35.77 -3.26
CA ARG A 28 3.74 -35.13 -3.08
C ARG A 28 4.06 -33.66 -3.30
N ALA A 29 3.46 -33.05 -4.33
CA ALA A 29 3.56 -31.62 -4.51
C ALA A 29 3.29 -31.00 -3.14
N GLU A 30 4.26 -30.23 -2.63
CA GLU A 30 4.12 -29.59 -1.32
C GLU A 30 2.85 -28.77 -1.40
N ASP A 31 1.90 -29.04 -0.51
CA ASP A 31 0.60 -28.35 -0.49
C ASP A 31 0.86 -26.92 -0.01
N THR A 32 1.01 -25.99 -0.96
CA THR A 32 1.35 -24.59 -0.71
C THR A 32 0.09 -23.72 -0.58
N ILE A 33 0.20 -22.59 0.10
CA ILE A 33 -0.81 -21.51 0.06
C ILE A 33 -0.30 -20.46 -0.91
N LYS A 34 -0.99 -20.27 -2.03
CA LYS A 34 -0.61 -19.26 -3.02
C LYS A 34 -1.07 -17.87 -2.62
N VAL A 35 -0.18 -16.89 -2.79
CA VAL A 35 -0.40 -15.47 -2.48
C VAL A 35 -0.16 -14.66 -3.75
N GLY A 36 -1.17 -13.93 -4.20
CA GLY A 36 -1.09 -13.08 -5.38
C GLY A 36 -0.40 -11.74 -5.06
N ILE A 37 0.46 -11.30 -5.97
CA ILE A 37 1.13 -10.00 -5.93
C ILE A 37 0.81 -9.27 -7.23
N LEU A 38 0.01 -8.20 -7.11
CA LEU A 38 -0.56 -7.45 -8.25
C LEU A 38 -0.05 -6.01 -8.23
N HIS A 39 1.12 -5.79 -8.80
CA HIS A 39 1.78 -4.50 -8.89
C HIS A 39 2.34 -4.24 -10.28
N SER A 40 2.25 -2.98 -10.76
CA SER A 40 2.85 -2.59 -12.04
C SER A 40 4.37 -2.60 -11.95
N LEU A 41 5.00 -3.43 -12.78
CA LEU A 41 6.45 -3.55 -12.89
C LEU A 41 6.98 -2.79 -14.11
N SER A 42 6.07 -2.26 -14.93
CA SER A 42 6.32 -1.43 -16.10
C SER A 42 5.28 -0.32 -16.21
N GLY A 43 5.55 0.70 -17.05
CA GLY A 43 4.70 1.88 -17.23
C GLY A 43 4.90 2.95 -16.16
N THR A 44 3.98 3.94 -16.10
CA THR A 44 4.10 5.16 -15.31
C THR A 44 4.16 4.96 -13.80
N MET A 45 3.62 3.83 -13.30
CA MET A 45 3.60 3.51 -11.88
C MET A 45 4.73 2.58 -11.42
N ALA A 46 5.59 2.10 -12.35
CA ALA A 46 6.67 1.19 -12.00
C ALA A 46 7.67 1.77 -10.98
N ILE A 47 7.88 3.09 -10.99
CA ILE A 47 8.75 3.78 -10.02
C ILE A 47 8.29 3.55 -8.57
N SER A 48 6.99 3.48 -8.33
CA SER A 48 6.40 3.32 -7.01
C SER A 48 6.07 1.85 -6.66
N GLU A 49 5.70 1.03 -7.66
CA GLU A 49 5.14 -0.31 -7.42
C GLU A 49 6.18 -1.45 -7.46
N THR A 50 7.31 -1.28 -8.13
CA THR A 50 8.31 -2.37 -8.25
C THR A 50 8.87 -2.79 -6.88
N THR A 51 9.13 -1.84 -6.01
CA THR A 51 9.60 -2.10 -4.65
C THR A 51 8.56 -2.80 -3.78
N LEU A 52 7.28 -2.54 -4.00
CA LEU A 52 6.19 -3.20 -3.25
C LEU A 52 6.10 -4.69 -3.58
N LYS A 53 6.30 -5.07 -4.84
CA LYS A 53 6.42 -6.48 -5.23
C LYS A 53 7.60 -7.14 -4.49
N ASP A 54 8.76 -6.48 -4.43
CA ASP A 54 9.94 -7.00 -3.75
C ASP A 54 9.72 -7.11 -2.23
N ALA A 55 9.04 -6.12 -1.62
CA ALA A 55 8.68 -6.16 -0.20
C ALA A 55 7.80 -7.37 0.12
N MET A 56 6.80 -7.66 -0.70
CA MET A 56 5.96 -8.84 -0.53
C MET A 56 6.76 -10.15 -0.67
N LEU A 57 7.68 -10.22 -1.64
CA LEU A 57 8.56 -11.39 -1.79
C LEU A 57 9.45 -11.59 -0.56
N MET A 58 9.99 -10.53 0.02
CA MET A 58 10.75 -10.58 1.27
C MET A 58 9.89 -11.10 2.43
N LEU A 59 8.70 -10.54 2.63
CA LEU A 59 7.79 -10.94 3.70
C LEU A 59 7.38 -12.41 3.60
N ILE A 60 7.07 -12.88 2.38
CA ILE A 60 6.75 -14.30 2.12
C ILE A 60 7.95 -15.20 2.42
N ALA A 61 9.16 -14.81 2.00
CA ALA A 61 10.37 -15.57 2.29
C ALA A 61 10.65 -15.66 3.79
N GLU A 62 10.47 -14.56 4.53
CA GLU A 62 10.61 -14.54 6.00
C GLU A 62 9.57 -15.44 6.69
N GLN A 63 8.32 -15.39 6.26
CA GLN A 63 7.27 -16.26 6.80
C GLN A 63 7.55 -17.73 6.51
N ASN A 64 8.05 -18.03 5.31
CA ASN A 64 8.46 -19.38 4.93
C ASN A 64 9.64 -19.90 5.77
N ALA A 65 10.58 -19.02 6.12
CA ALA A 65 11.70 -19.37 7.02
C ALA A 65 11.22 -19.71 8.44
N LYS A 66 10.08 -19.14 8.87
CA LYS A 66 9.42 -19.45 10.14
C LYS A 66 8.54 -20.72 10.10
N GLY A 67 8.44 -21.39 8.95
CA GLY A 67 7.64 -22.62 8.80
C GLY A 67 6.36 -22.46 7.94
N GLY A 68 6.17 -21.29 7.34
CA GLY A 68 4.99 -20.98 6.53
C GLY A 68 3.76 -20.60 7.36
N VAL A 69 2.57 -20.97 6.90
CA VAL A 69 1.28 -20.72 7.57
C VAL A 69 0.50 -22.02 7.61
N LEU A 70 -0.04 -22.39 8.76
CA LEU A 70 -0.71 -23.69 8.97
C LEU A 70 0.17 -24.91 8.58
N GLY A 71 1.50 -24.79 8.73
CA GLY A 71 2.44 -25.82 8.32
C GLY A 71 2.69 -25.93 6.81
N LYS A 72 2.13 -25.01 6.00
CA LYS A 72 2.29 -24.96 4.54
C LYS A 72 3.17 -23.79 4.14
N LYS A 73 4.02 -23.99 3.12
CA LYS A 73 4.79 -22.89 2.52
C LYS A 73 3.88 -21.95 1.76
N LEU A 74 4.21 -20.65 1.77
CA LEU A 74 3.59 -19.65 0.93
C LEU A 74 4.28 -19.63 -0.43
N GLU A 75 3.51 -19.63 -1.49
CA GLU A 75 3.98 -19.54 -2.89
C GLU A 75 3.54 -18.21 -3.48
N PRO A 76 4.48 -17.29 -3.78
CA PRO A 76 4.12 -16.02 -4.41
C PRO A 76 3.78 -16.22 -5.90
N VAL A 77 2.69 -15.61 -6.35
CA VAL A 77 2.31 -15.52 -7.76
C VAL A 77 2.32 -14.04 -8.15
N VAL A 78 3.34 -13.65 -8.91
CA VAL A 78 3.57 -12.25 -9.32
C VAL A 78 3.02 -12.03 -10.71
N VAL A 79 2.27 -10.94 -10.90
CA VAL A 79 1.77 -10.50 -12.19
C VAL A 79 2.06 -9.02 -12.41
N ASP A 80 2.33 -8.64 -13.66
CA ASP A 80 2.54 -7.25 -14.08
C ASP A 80 1.34 -6.76 -14.90
N PRO A 81 0.51 -5.85 -14.38
CA PRO A 81 -0.55 -5.19 -15.14
C PRO A 81 -0.07 -3.96 -15.92
N ALA A 82 1.24 -3.66 -15.95
CA ALA A 82 1.89 -2.67 -16.80
C ALA A 82 1.27 -1.25 -16.76
N SER A 83 0.83 -0.79 -15.59
CA SER A 83 0.11 0.50 -15.39
C SER A 83 -1.12 0.65 -16.30
N ASN A 84 -1.73 -0.46 -16.70
CA ASN A 84 -2.92 -0.51 -17.55
C ASN A 84 -4.14 -0.97 -16.73
N TRP A 85 -5.08 -0.09 -16.50
CA TRP A 85 -6.20 -0.34 -15.58
C TRP A 85 -7.10 -1.52 -15.97
N PRO A 86 -7.50 -1.71 -17.25
CA PRO A 86 -8.19 -2.92 -17.70
C PRO A 86 -7.39 -4.20 -17.43
N LEU A 87 -6.07 -4.17 -17.64
CA LEU A 87 -5.19 -5.33 -17.42
C LEU A 87 -5.10 -5.71 -15.94
N PHE A 88 -5.27 -4.75 -15.01
CA PHE A 88 -5.39 -5.07 -13.58
C PHE A 88 -6.54 -6.04 -13.31
N ALA A 89 -7.71 -5.80 -13.90
CA ALA A 89 -8.87 -6.67 -13.74
C ALA A 89 -8.64 -8.07 -14.35
N GLU A 90 -8.01 -8.15 -15.53
CA GLU A 90 -7.66 -9.42 -16.16
C GLU A 90 -6.68 -10.22 -15.29
N LYS A 91 -5.63 -9.56 -14.80
CA LYS A 91 -4.61 -10.18 -13.93
C LYS A 91 -5.17 -10.59 -12.57
N ALA A 92 -6.06 -9.80 -11.98
CA ALA A 92 -6.78 -10.21 -10.77
C ALA A 92 -7.61 -11.47 -11.01
N ARG A 93 -8.33 -11.54 -12.13
CA ARG A 93 -9.11 -12.73 -12.52
C ARG A 93 -8.21 -13.94 -12.75
N GLU A 94 -7.06 -13.78 -13.40
CA GLU A 94 -6.05 -14.82 -13.59
C GLU A 94 -5.58 -15.38 -12.24
N LEU A 95 -5.12 -14.51 -11.34
CA LEU A 95 -4.66 -14.88 -9.99
C LEU A 95 -5.71 -15.70 -9.22
N ILE A 96 -6.97 -15.26 -9.25
CA ILE A 96 -8.03 -15.90 -8.45
C ILE A 96 -8.56 -17.17 -9.13
N SER A 97 -8.90 -17.10 -10.42
CA SER A 97 -9.61 -18.21 -11.08
C SER A 97 -8.69 -19.31 -11.60
N LYS A 98 -7.48 -18.95 -12.11
CA LYS A 98 -6.51 -19.88 -12.68
C LYS A 98 -5.49 -20.33 -11.63
N ASP A 99 -4.83 -19.38 -10.98
CA ASP A 99 -3.73 -19.67 -10.06
C ASP A 99 -4.22 -20.08 -8.66
N LYS A 100 -5.51 -19.77 -8.33
CA LYS A 100 -6.15 -20.13 -7.07
C LYS A 100 -5.45 -19.52 -5.85
N VAL A 101 -5.06 -18.25 -5.93
CA VAL A 101 -4.46 -17.56 -4.79
C VAL A 101 -5.48 -17.35 -3.67
N SER A 102 -5.03 -17.42 -2.42
CA SER A 102 -5.87 -17.28 -1.22
C SER A 102 -6.12 -15.81 -0.83
N ALA A 103 -5.21 -14.93 -1.22
CA ALA A 103 -5.31 -13.48 -1.07
C ALA A 103 -4.45 -12.80 -2.12
N VAL A 104 -4.76 -11.53 -2.42
CA VAL A 104 -3.96 -10.67 -3.30
C VAL A 104 -3.50 -9.44 -2.52
N PHE A 105 -2.24 -9.10 -2.67
CA PHE A 105 -1.63 -7.87 -2.18
C PHE A 105 -1.27 -7.01 -3.38
N GLY A 106 -1.80 -5.79 -3.46
CA GLY A 106 -1.50 -5.02 -4.64
C GLY A 106 -2.37 -3.81 -4.91
N CYS A 107 -2.23 -3.33 -6.14
CA CYS A 107 -2.66 -2.06 -6.64
C CYS A 107 -1.89 -0.88 -6.00
N TRP A 108 -1.83 0.22 -6.71
CA TRP A 108 -1.40 1.52 -6.19
C TRP A 108 -2.50 2.55 -6.40
N THR A 109 -2.87 2.79 -7.65
CA THR A 109 -3.83 3.83 -7.97
C THR A 109 -5.25 3.42 -7.59
N SER A 110 -6.08 4.39 -7.18
CA SER A 110 -7.50 4.11 -6.93
C SER A 110 -8.23 3.62 -8.16
N VAL A 111 -7.81 4.04 -9.36
CA VAL A 111 -8.40 3.53 -10.60
C VAL A 111 -8.05 2.06 -10.84
N SER A 112 -6.83 1.60 -10.52
CA SER A 112 -6.49 0.18 -10.59
C SER A 112 -7.28 -0.63 -9.57
N ARG A 113 -7.38 -0.15 -8.30
CA ARG A 113 -8.23 -0.79 -7.29
C ARG A 113 -9.67 -0.90 -7.75
N LYS A 114 -10.28 0.19 -8.21
CA LYS A 114 -11.67 0.19 -8.69
C LYS A 114 -11.90 -0.76 -9.87
N SER A 115 -10.90 -0.95 -10.73
CA SER A 115 -10.97 -1.92 -11.83
C SER A 115 -11.07 -3.36 -11.35
N VAL A 116 -10.45 -3.70 -10.23
CA VAL A 116 -10.44 -5.08 -9.71
C VAL A 116 -11.59 -5.38 -8.76
N LEU A 117 -12.25 -4.38 -8.14
CA LEU A 117 -13.34 -4.59 -7.19
C LEU A 117 -14.43 -5.56 -7.70
N PRO A 118 -14.94 -5.43 -8.95
CA PRO A 118 -15.94 -6.37 -9.46
C PRO A 118 -15.42 -7.82 -9.49
N VAL A 119 -14.14 -8.01 -9.80
CA VAL A 119 -13.52 -9.34 -9.87
C VAL A 119 -13.44 -9.98 -8.48
N PHE A 120 -12.99 -9.21 -7.47
CA PHE A 120 -12.92 -9.70 -6.09
C PHE A 120 -14.30 -10.02 -5.51
N LYS A 121 -15.30 -9.23 -5.86
CA LYS A 121 -16.69 -9.46 -5.44
C LYS A 121 -17.30 -10.70 -6.10
N GLU A 122 -17.11 -10.84 -7.42
CA GLU A 122 -17.61 -11.97 -8.21
C GLU A 122 -16.97 -13.31 -7.80
N LEU A 123 -15.64 -13.32 -7.64
CA LEU A 123 -14.85 -14.53 -7.37
C LEU A 123 -14.60 -14.77 -5.87
N ASN A 124 -15.11 -13.89 -5.02
CA ASN A 124 -15.02 -13.95 -3.56
C ASN A 124 -13.59 -14.21 -3.05
N ASN A 125 -12.68 -13.29 -3.34
CA ASN A 125 -11.29 -13.33 -2.84
C ASN A 125 -10.99 -12.07 -2.01
N VAL A 126 -9.81 -11.96 -1.43
CA VAL A 126 -9.40 -10.88 -0.53
C VAL A 126 -8.31 -10.04 -1.16
N LEU A 127 -8.50 -8.72 -1.19
CA LEU A 127 -7.49 -7.73 -1.58
C LEU A 127 -6.99 -6.98 -0.34
N PHE A 128 -5.66 -6.96 -0.15
CA PHE A 128 -4.99 -6.02 0.75
C PHE A 128 -4.42 -4.87 -0.08
N TYR A 129 -4.96 -3.68 0.14
CA TYR A 129 -4.60 -2.45 -0.57
C TYR A 129 -3.70 -1.58 0.33
N PRO A 130 -2.39 -1.40 -0.02
CA PRO A 130 -1.40 -0.84 0.88
C PRO A 130 -1.20 0.68 0.75
N VAL A 131 -1.95 1.35 -0.12
CA VAL A 131 -1.66 2.73 -0.52
C VAL A 131 -2.74 3.68 0.00
N GLN A 132 -2.35 4.93 0.24
CA GLN A 132 -3.31 6.00 0.55
C GLN A 132 -4.37 6.13 -0.55
N TYR A 133 -5.56 6.56 -0.17
CA TYR A 133 -6.64 6.73 -1.13
C TYR A 133 -7.66 7.79 -0.68
N GLU A 134 -8.60 8.11 -1.55
CA GLU A 134 -9.59 9.17 -1.36
C GLU A 134 -10.70 8.85 -0.35
N GLY A 135 -10.74 7.64 0.24
CA GLY A 135 -11.94 7.20 0.94
C GLY A 135 -13.11 6.97 -0.04
N GLU A 136 -14.33 7.27 0.41
CA GLU A 136 -15.56 7.16 -0.38
C GLU A 136 -15.81 5.75 -0.93
N GLU A 137 -15.34 4.75 -0.19
CA GLU A 137 -15.43 3.34 -0.52
C GLU A 137 -15.26 2.47 0.72
N SER A 138 -16.07 1.44 0.82
CA SER A 138 -15.86 0.33 1.75
C SER A 138 -16.43 -0.94 1.14
N GLU A 139 -15.56 -1.88 0.80
CA GLU A 139 -15.90 -3.15 0.17
C GLU A 139 -15.57 -4.32 1.08
N ARG A 140 -16.49 -5.32 1.12
CA ARG A 140 -16.33 -6.49 1.98
C ARG A 140 -15.02 -7.25 1.71
N ASN A 141 -14.62 -7.31 0.46
CA ASN A 141 -13.48 -8.08 -0.01
C ASN A 141 -12.16 -7.30 -0.01
N VAL A 142 -12.13 -6.07 0.50
CA VAL A 142 -10.95 -5.20 0.50
C VAL A 142 -10.57 -4.78 1.91
N PHE A 143 -9.28 -4.90 2.23
CA PHE A 143 -8.67 -4.41 3.46
C PHE A 143 -7.71 -3.28 3.13
N TYR A 144 -8.02 -2.09 3.64
CA TYR A 144 -7.32 -0.84 3.35
C TYR A 144 -6.24 -0.63 4.41
N THR A 145 -5.00 -0.94 4.07
CA THR A 145 -3.86 -0.78 4.99
C THR A 145 -3.07 0.51 4.75
N GLY A 146 -3.34 1.20 3.64
CA GLY A 146 -2.90 2.58 3.40
C GLY A 146 -3.82 3.60 4.08
N ALA A 147 -3.44 4.88 3.99
CA ALA A 147 -4.15 5.99 4.65
C ALA A 147 -5.50 6.32 3.99
N ALA A 148 -6.52 6.54 4.80
CA ALA A 148 -7.73 7.28 4.41
C ALA A 148 -7.49 8.80 4.55
N PRO A 149 -8.34 9.67 3.98
CA PRO A 149 -8.14 11.14 4.03
C PRO A 149 -7.97 11.71 5.44
N ASN A 150 -8.66 11.17 6.42
CA ASN A 150 -8.50 11.58 7.82
C ASN A 150 -7.19 11.11 8.48
N GLN A 151 -6.42 10.25 7.78
CA GLN A 151 -5.12 9.75 8.21
C GLN A 151 -3.96 10.32 7.36
N GLN A 152 -4.20 11.28 6.48
CA GLN A 152 -3.16 11.92 5.67
C GLN A 152 -3.56 13.35 5.27
N ALA A 153 -4.56 13.49 4.41
CA ALA A 153 -4.88 14.75 3.74
C ALA A 153 -5.37 15.83 4.71
N ILE A 154 -6.28 15.50 5.64
CA ILE A 154 -6.82 16.44 6.61
C ILE A 154 -5.75 16.86 7.63
N PRO A 155 -5.00 15.96 8.29
CA PRO A 155 -3.92 16.35 9.20
C PRO A 155 -2.81 17.18 8.54
N ALA A 156 -2.48 16.90 7.28
CA ALA A 156 -1.48 17.67 6.54
C ALA A 156 -1.93 19.14 6.32
N VAL A 157 -3.19 19.34 5.97
CA VAL A 157 -3.76 20.69 5.84
C VAL A 157 -3.82 21.39 7.20
N ASP A 158 -4.25 20.71 8.26
CA ASP A 158 -4.25 21.29 9.62
C ASP A 158 -2.85 21.71 10.06
N TYR A 159 -1.84 20.88 9.80
CA TYR A 159 -0.44 21.24 10.08
C TYR A 159 -0.03 22.51 9.33
N LEU A 160 -0.25 22.58 8.00
CA LEU A 160 0.13 23.75 7.20
C LEU A 160 -0.66 25.02 7.56
N MET A 161 -1.87 24.89 8.14
CA MET A 161 -2.65 26.01 8.65
C MET A 161 -2.14 26.52 10.01
N SER A 162 -1.45 25.67 10.77
CA SER A 162 -0.89 26.03 12.07
C SER A 162 0.32 26.99 11.95
N GLU A 163 0.73 27.61 13.05
CA GLU A 163 1.93 28.45 13.10
C GLU A 163 3.18 27.63 12.77
N ASP A 164 3.31 26.43 13.33
CA ASP A 164 4.43 25.52 13.11
C ASP A 164 4.55 25.09 11.63
N GLY A 165 3.41 24.90 10.96
CA GLY A 165 3.36 24.57 9.51
C GLY A 165 3.39 25.80 8.59
N GLY A 166 3.62 27.01 9.13
CA GLY A 166 3.80 28.23 8.33
C GLY A 166 2.52 29.09 8.19
N GLY A 167 1.37 28.68 8.68
CA GLY A 167 0.13 29.46 8.70
C GLY A 167 -0.48 29.74 7.33
N ALA A 168 -0.53 28.74 6.45
CA ALA A 168 -1.06 28.86 5.11
C ALA A 168 -2.51 29.38 5.08
N LYS A 169 -2.79 30.31 4.18
CA LYS A 169 -4.10 30.94 3.98
C LYS A 169 -4.60 30.78 2.55
N ARG A 170 -3.73 30.36 1.64
CA ARG A 170 -3.99 30.21 0.22
C ARG A 170 -3.48 28.85 -0.25
N TRP A 171 -4.20 28.17 -1.14
CA TRP A 171 -4.00 26.77 -1.42
C TRP A 171 -3.98 26.47 -2.91
N VAL A 172 -3.02 25.68 -3.32
CA VAL A 172 -3.01 25.02 -4.62
C VAL A 172 -3.20 23.53 -4.37
N LEU A 173 -4.21 22.94 -4.99
CA LEU A 173 -4.48 21.50 -5.00
C LEU A 173 -4.10 20.97 -6.38
N GLU A 174 -2.87 20.45 -6.51
CA GLU A 174 -2.30 19.96 -7.77
C GLU A 174 -2.36 18.43 -7.80
N GLY A 175 -2.90 17.82 -8.85
CA GLY A 175 -3.07 16.38 -8.89
C GLY A 175 -3.04 15.75 -10.27
N THR A 176 -2.79 14.45 -10.31
CA THR A 176 -2.98 13.64 -11.52
C THR A 176 -4.48 13.51 -11.82
N ASP A 177 -4.87 13.55 -13.08
CA ASP A 177 -6.28 13.55 -13.50
C ASP A 177 -6.90 12.14 -13.44
N TYR A 178 -7.32 11.72 -12.23
CA TYR A 178 -8.11 10.50 -12.01
C TYR A 178 -8.85 10.55 -10.66
N VAL A 179 -9.53 9.49 -10.30
CA VAL A 179 -10.48 9.46 -9.16
C VAL A 179 -9.87 9.87 -7.83
N TYR A 180 -8.64 9.42 -7.48
CA TYR A 180 -8.02 9.73 -6.19
C TYR A 180 -7.77 11.24 -6.03
N PRO A 181 -7.02 11.93 -6.90
CA PRO A 181 -6.81 13.38 -6.76
C PRO A 181 -8.10 14.18 -6.82
N ARG A 182 -9.00 13.83 -7.77
CA ARG A 182 -10.26 14.56 -7.92
C ARG A 182 -11.14 14.47 -6.68
N THR A 183 -11.25 13.30 -6.06
CA THR A 183 -12.05 13.12 -4.85
C THR A 183 -11.35 13.69 -3.62
N THR A 184 -10.04 13.45 -3.47
CA THR A 184 -9.25 14.03 -2.36
C THR A 184 -9.29 15.55 -2.40
N ASN A 185 -9.10 16.19 -3.56
CA ASN A 185 -9.15 17.63 -3.69
C ASN A 185 -10.55 18.19 -3.43
N LYS A 186 -11.62 17.46 -3.81
CA LYS A 186 -12.99 17.82 -3.46
C LYS A 186 -13.22 17.80 -1.93
N ILE A 187 -12.68 16.79 -1.24
CA ILE A 187 -12.72 16.72 0.23
C ILE A 187 -11.95 17.88 0.84
N LEU A 188 -10.74 18.17 0.34
CA LEU A 188 -9.91 19.26 0.83
C LEU A 188 -10.50 20.62 0.54
N GLU A 189 -11.10 20.85 -0.64
CA GLU A 189 -11.80 22.09 -0.96
C GLU A 189 -12.95 22.33 0.03
N ALA A 190 -13.78 21.30 0.29
CA ALA A 190 -14.88 21.41 1.26
C ALA A 190 -14.33 21.67 2.68
N TYR A 191 -13.24 21.00 3.06
CA TYR A 191 -12.59 21.19 4.35
C TYR A 191 -12.03 22.62 4.49
N LEU A 192 -11.28 23.11 3.52
CA LEU A 192 -10.72 24.46 3.51
C LEU A 192 -11.81 25.52 3.62
N LYS A 193 -12.90 25.38 2.85
CA LYS A 193 -14.09 26.27 2.95
C LYS A 193 -14.71 26.23 4.35
N SER A 194 -14.78 25.06 4.98
CA SER A 194 -15.30 24.92 6.35
C SER A 194 -14.42 25.62 7.39
N LYS A 195 -13.13 25.83 7.08
CA LYS A 195 -12.17 26.60 7.89
C LYS A 195 -12.16 28.10 7.55
N GLY A 196 -13.03 28.54 6.65
CA GLY A 196 -13.17 29.95 6.27
C GLY A 196 -12.22 30.41 5.14
N VAL A 197 -11.58 29.49 4.41
CA VAL A 197 -10.79 29.83 3.23
C VAL A 197 -11.74 30.24 2.09
N ALA A 198 -11.53 31.42 1.53
CA ALA A 198 -12.33 31.93 0.43
C ALA A 198 -12.08 31.17 -0.88
N ALA A 199 -13.06 31.10 -1.78
CA ALA A 199 -12.94 30.34 -3.01
C ALA A 199 -11.79 30.84 -3.92
N GLU A 200 -11.57 32.15 -3.95
CA GLU A 200 -10.46 32.78 -4.69
C GLU A 200 -9.07 32.46 -4.14
N ASP A 201 -9.01 31.93 -2.93
CA ASP A 201 -7.77 31.46 -2.30
C ASP A 201 -7.53 29.96 -2.48
N ILE A 202 -8.32 29.30 -3.33
CA ILE A 202 -8.17 27.88 -3.66
C ILE A 202 -8.02 27.75 -5.18
N MET A 203 -6.87 27.26 -5.63
CA MET A 203 -6.62 26.89 -7.03
C MET A 203 -6.54 25.37 -7.16
N ILE A 204 -7.25 24.80 -8.11
CA ILE A 204 -7.27 23.35 -8.34
C ILE A 204 -6.86 23.05 -9.77
N ASN A 205 -5.83 22.24 -9.96
CA ASN A 205 -5.32 21.83 -11.26
C ASN A 205 -5.18 20.31 -11.34
N TYR A 206 -5.31 19.81 -12.57
CA TYR A 206 -5.09 18.39 -12.86
C TYR A 206 -4.29 18.21 -14.14
N THR A 207 -3.34 17.25 -14.11
CA THR A 207 -2.50 16.86 -15.25
C THR A 207 -2.67 15.36 -15.53
N PRO A 208 -2.52 14.89 -16.78
CA PRO A 208 -2.64 13.46 -17.08
C PRO A 208 -1.49 12.65 -16.43
N PHE A 209 -1.67 11.33 -16.34
CA PHE A 209 -0.56 10.43 -16.00
C PHE A 209 0.62 10.58 -16.95
N GLY A 210 1.85 10.54 -16.43
CA GLY A 210 3.07 10.69 -17.21
C GLY A 210 3.30 12.11 -17.74
N PHE A 211 2.60 13.11 -17.20
CA PHE A 211 2.81 14.51 -17.57
C PHE A 211 4.23 14.96 -17.24
N SER A 212 4.91 15.59 -18.22
CA SER A 212 6.33 15.91 -18.10
C SER A 212 6.69 17.39 -18.35
N ASP A 213 5.82 18.18 -18.97
CA ASP A 213 6.04 19.62 -19.26
C ASP A 213 5.41 20.50 -18.18
N TRP A 214 6.08 20.59 -17.04
CA TRP A 214 5.59 21.32 -15.87
C TRP A 214 5.83 22.83 -15.88
N GLN A 215 6.52 23.38 -16.90
CA GLN A 215 6.91 24.79 -16.92
C GLN A 215 5.72 25.73 -16.70
N THR A 216 4.64 25.52 -17.44
CA THR A 216 3.44 26.37 -17.36
C THR A 216 2.72 26.21 -16.03
N GLU A 217 2.54 24.95 -15.55
CA GLU A 217 1.80 24.70 -14.32
C GLU A 217 2.56 25.24 -13.09
N VAL A 218 3.88 25.03 -13.01
CA VAL A 218 4.72 25.57 -11.95
C VAL A 218 4.74 27.10 -11.98
N SER A 219 4.74 27.72 -13.18
CA SER A 219 4.63 29.18 -13.29
C SER A 219 3.30 29.72 -12.77
N LYS A 220 2.19 29.02 -12.99
CA LYS A 220 0.88 29.35 -12.40
C LYS A 220 0.91 29.26 -10.87
N ILE A 221 1.50 28.20 -10.32
CA ILE A 221 1.69 28.03 -8.87
C ILE A 221 2.46 29.20 -8.31
N LYS A 222 3.59 29.56 -8.93
CA LYS A 222 4.43 30.69 -8.52
C LYS A 222 3.66 32.02 -8.55
N ALA A 223 2.96 32.30 -9.63
CA ALA A 223 2.15 33.52 -9.78
C ALA A 223 1.03 33.58 -8.73
N PHE A 224 0.34 32.48 -8.51
CA PHE A 224 -0.71 32.39 -7.49
C PHE A 224 -0.15 32.60 -6.08
N GLY A 225 1.00 31.98 -5.76
CA GLY A 225 1.64 32.10 -4.46
C GLY A 225 2.26 33.49 -4.18
N SER A 226 2.48 34.29 -5.22
CA SER A 226 3.06 35.66 -5.09
C SER A 226 2.02 36.73 -4.70
N ALA A 227 0.76 36.38 -4.48
CA ALA A 227 -0.33 37.32 -4.23
C ALA A 227 -0.43 37.85 -2.79
N GLY A 228 0.65 37.79 -2.01
CA GLY A 228 0.75 38.43 -0.68
C GLY A 228 0.13 37.66 0.50
N LYS A 229 -0.47 36.50 0.26
CA LYS A 229 -0.92 35.57 1.33
C LYS A 229 -0.02 34.35 1.39
N LYS A 230 0.26 33.83 2.59
CA LYS A 230 0.99 32.57 2.76
C LYS A 230 0.28 31.45 2.02
N THR A 231 0.95 30.87 1.03
CA THR A 231 0.38 29.87 0.11
C THR A 231 1.08 28.54 0.31
N ALA A 232 0.31 27.44 0.30
CA ALA A 232 0.83 26.09 0.28
C ALA A 232 0.28 25.30 -0.92
N VAL A 233 1.04 24.33 -1.39
CA VAL A 233 0.63 23.38 -2.43
C VAL A 233 0.40 22.02 -1.78
N VAL A 234 -0.75 21.42 -2.03
CA VAL A 234 -1.01 20.00 -1.78
C VAL A 234 -0.84 19.25 -3.09
N SER A 235 0.11 18.32 -3.14
CA SER A 235 0.39 17.50 -4.32
C SER A 235 -0.20 16.11 -4.16
N THR A 236 -1.14 15.77 -5.05
CA THR A 236 -1.67 14.43 -5.26
C THR A 236 -1.23 13.86 -6.62
N ILE A 237 -0.06 14.29 -7.09
CA ILE A 237 0.59 13.79 -8.31
C ILE A 237 1.10 12.38 -8.04
N ASN A 238 0.90 11.44 -8.98
CA ASN A 238 1.30 10.04 -8.84
C ASN A 238 2.26 9.59 -9.95
N GLY A 239 3.11 8.64 -9.60
CA GLY A 239 4.02 7.98 -10.51
C GLY A 239 5.18 8.88 -10.98
N ASP A 240 5.68 8.58 -12.17
CA ASP A 240 6.85 9.19 -12.77
C ASP A 240 6.73 10.71 -13.05
N ALA A 241 5.50 11.24 -13.10
CA ALA A 241 5.24 12.67 -13.24
C ALA A 241 5.78 13.53 -12.06
N ASN A 242 6.02 12.93 -10.90
CA ASN A 242 6.62 13.61 -9.76
C ASN A 242 8.06 14.08 -10.06
N VAL A 243 8.85 13.30 -10.79
CA VAL A 243 10.26 13.63 -11.10
C VAL A 243 10.38 14.96 -11.83
N PRO A 244 9.74 15.18 -13.01
CA PRO A 244 9.78 16.45 -13.70
C PRO A 244 9.07 17.58 -12.95
N PHE A 245 8.04 17.31 -12.15
CA PHE A 245 7.38 18.32 -11.31
C PHE A 245 8.36 18.93 -10.30
N TYR A 246 9.01 18.11 -9.49
CA TYR A 246 9.98 18.59 -8.50
C TYR A 246 11.22 19.23 -9.13
N LYS A 247 11.69 18.69 -10.26
CA LYS A 247 12.77 19.32 -11.03
C LYS A 247 12.38 20.74 -11.44
N GLU A 248 11.15 20.93 -11.90
CA GLU A 248 10.68 22.25 -12.35
C GLU A 248 10.44 23.23 -11.19
N LEU A 249 9.99 22.75 -10.02
CA LEU A 249 9.96 23.58 -8.79
C LEU A 249 11.34 24.15 -8.49
N GLY A 250 12.38 23.31 -8.54
CA GLY A 250 13.77 23.71 -8.35
C GLY A 250 14.25 24.72 -9.43
N ASN A 251 13.96 24.45 -10.72
CA ASN A 251 14.31 25.32 -11.85
C ASN A 251 13.74 26.73 -11.71
N GLN A 252 12.48 26.84 -11.27
CA GLN A 252 11.83 28.14 -11.08
C GLN A 252 12.10 28.78 -9.72
N GLY A 253 12.93 28.13 -8.88
CA GLY A 253 13.37 28.63 -7.59
C GLY A 253 12.24 28.76 -6.58
N ILE A 254 11.22 27.86 -6.62
CA ILE A 254 10.17 27.80 -5.62
C ILE A 254 10.76 27.11 -4.37
N LYS A 255 10.96 27.87 -3.32
CA LYS A 255 11.48 27.39 -2.05
C LYS A 255 10.34 27.04 -1.09
N ALA A 256 10.57 26.07 -0.24
CA ALA A 256 9.63 25.68 0.81
C ALA A 256 9.30 26.80 1.79
N THR A 257 10.26 27.74 2.01
CA THR A 257 10.04 28.94 2.83
C THR A 257 9.02 29.92 2.23
N ASP A 258 8.83 29.88 0.93
CA ASP A 258 7.96 30.81 0.20
C ASP A 258 6.60 30.16 -0.14
N ILE A 259 6.65 28.96 -0.74
CA ILE A 259 5.49 28.19 -1.14
C ILE A 259 5.79 26.70 -0.81
N PRO A 260 5.56 26.23 0.41
CA PRO A 260 5.74 24.82 0.75
C PRO A 260 4.83 23.92 -0.07
N VAL A 261 5.38 22.80 -0.54
CA VAL A 261 4.62 21.71 -1.16
C VAL A 261 4.54 20.58 -0.15
N VAL A 262 3.35 20.06 0.14
CA VAL A 262 3.16 18.80 0.83
C VAL A 262 2.69 17.74 -0.16
N ALA A 263 3.43 16.66 -0.30
CA ALA A 263 3.10 15.55 -1.17
C ALA A 263 2.41 14.42 -0.41
N PHE A 264 1.45 13.76 -1.10
CA PHE A 264 0.77 12.57 -0.58
C PHE A 264 1.18 11.28 -1.30
N SER A 265 2.03 11.37 -2.31
CA SER A 265 2.48 10.22 -3.11
C SER A 265 3.98 10.29 -3.46
N VAL A 266 4.76 10.98 -2.62
CA VAL A 266 6.23 11.03 -2.73
C VAL A 266 6.81 10.58 -1.40
N GLY A 267 7.57 9.51 -1.46
CA GLY A 267 8.35 8.97 -0.34
C GLY A 267 9.83 8.86 -0.71
N GLU A 268 10.56 8.11 0.08
CA GLU A 268 12.01 7.94 -0.08
C GLU A 268 12.37 7.33 -1.44
N GLU A 269 11.53 6.45 -1.99
CA GLU A 269 11.79 5.79 -3.28
C GLU A 269 11.71 6.77 -4.45
N GLU A 270 10.68 7.63 -4.46
CA GLU A 270 10.53 8.65 -5.48
C GLU A 270 11.66 9.70 -5.40
N LEU A 271 12.11 10.05 -4.18
CA LEU A 271 13.22 10.99 -3.99
C LEU A 271 14.58 10.43 -4.43
N ALA A 272 14.75 9.10 -4.40
CA ALA A 272 16.02 8.47 -4.82
C ALA A 272 16.41 8.78 -6.29
N GLY A 273 15.43 9.17 -7.12
CA GLY A 273 15.64 9.56 -8.53
C GLY A 273 15.74 11.04 -8.80
N ILE A 274 15.73 11.91 -7.75
CA ILE A 274 15.62 13.36 -7.88
C ILE A 274 16.81 14.06 -7.18
N ASP A 275 17.28 15.21 -7.73
CA ASP A 275 18.17 16.12 -6.97
C ASP A 275 17.34 16.81 -5.88
N THR A 276 17.55 16.41 -4.64
CA THR A 276 16.77 16.91 -3.49
C THR A 276 17.30 18.22 -2.91
N LYS A 277 18.50 18.68 -3.29
CA LYS A 277 19.08 19.92 -2.74
C LYS A 277 18.19 21.16 -2.90
N PRO A 278 17.58 21.43 -4.09
CA PRO A 278 16.67 22.56 -4.24
C PRO A 278 15.30 22.33 -3.58
N LEU A 279 15.03 21.14 -3.09
CA LEU A 279 13.72 20.71 -2.54
C LEU A 279 13.71 20.64 -1.01
N VAL A 280 14.84 20.91 -0.36
CA VAL A 280 14.94 20.90 1.11
C VAL A 280 13.88 21.80 1.72
N GLY A 281 13.16 21.28 2.71
CA GLY A 281 12.08 21.99 3.39
C GLY A 281 10.68 21.73 2.81
N HIS A 282 10.55 21.22 1.58
CA HIS A 282 9.25 20.73 1.11
C HIS A 282 8.86 19.46 1.89
N LEU A 283 7.57 19.17 1.93
CA LEU A 283 6.98 18.24 2.86
C LEU A 283 6.36 17.01 2.17
N ALA A 284 6.26 15.93 2.92
CA ALA A 284 5.36 14.82 2.62
C ALA A 284 4.52 14.45 3.85
N ALA A 285 3.33 13.92 3.62
CA ALA A 285 2.47 13.42 4.69
C ALA A 285 2.27 11.92 4.51
N TRP A 286 2.69 11.14 5.51
CA TRP A 286 2.63 9.70 5.49
C TRP A 286 2.33 9.12 6.89
N ASN A 287 2.19 7.80 6.98
CA ASN A 287 2.05 7.11 8.27
C ASN A 287 3.35 6.41 8.69
N TYR A 288 4.37 6.49 7.86
CA TYR A 288 5.71 5.96 8.09
C TYR A 288 6.74 6.77 7.29
N PHE A 289 7.92 6.93 7.87
CA PHE A 289 9.15 7.35 7.20
C PHE A 289 10.31 6.45 7.63
N GLU A 290 11.25 6.16 6.72
CA GLU A 290 12.44 5.35 7.01
C GLU A 290 13.26 5.92 8.17
N SER A 291 13.28 7.24 8.31
CA SER A 291 14.02 7.96 9.34
C SER A 291 13.52 7.73 10.77
N ILE A 292 12.32 7.17 10.96
CA ILE A 292 11.75 6.90 12.30
C ILE A 292 12.57 5.85 13.03
N LYS A 293 13.02 6.18 14.26
CA LYS A 293 13.89 5.34 15.07
C LYS A 293 13.09 4.48 16.03
N THR A 294 12.85 3.24 15.63
CA THR A 294 12.35 2.17 16.49
C THR A 294 13.13 0.88 16.22
N PRO A 295 13.25 -0.02 17.19
CA PRO A 295 13.90 -1.31 16.96
C PRO A 295 13.27 -2.12 15.82
N GLU A 296 11.93 -2.09 15.71
CA GLU A 296 11.19 -2.78 14.67
C GLU A 296 11.52 -2.23 13.27
N ASN A 297 11.63 -0.90 13.14
CA ASN A 297 11.98 -0.26 11.88
C ASN A 297 13.43 -0.53 11.48
N GLU A 298 14.37 -0.40 12.42
CA GLU A 298 15.79 -0.68 12.17
C GLU A 298 16.00 -2.12 11.71
N GLU A 299 15.28 -3.08 12.30
CA GLU A 299 15.30 -4.47 11.87
C GLU A 299 14.72 -4.64 10.46
N PHE A 300 13.59 -4.00 10.16
CA PHE A 300 12.94 -4.06 8.85
C PHE A 300 13.85 -3.48 7.76
N ILE A 301 14.43 -2.30 7.95
CA ILE A 301 15.39 -1.67 7.02
C ILE A 301 16.58 -2.59 6.77
N LYS A 302 17.17 -3.15 7.84
CA LYS A 302 18.30 -4.08 7.71
C LYS A 302 17.96 -5.33 6.87
N LYS A 303 16.79 -5.91 7.10
CA LYS A 303 16.31 -7.07 6.34
C LYS A 303 16.07 -6.70 4.88
N TRP A 304 15.45 -5.54 4.64
CA TRP A 304 15.22 -5.02 3.30
C TRP A 304 16.52 -4.83 2.52
N GLN A 305 17.47 -4.13 3.10
CA GLN A 305 18.78 -3.89 2.49
C GLN A 305 19.53 -5.21 2.19
N ALA A 306 19.44 -6.19 3.10
CA ALA A 306 20.00 -7.52 2.89
C ALA A 306 19.29 -8.27 1.74
N PHE A 307 17.98 -8.22 1.69
CA PHE A 307 17.16 -8.83 0.63
C PHE A 307 17.49 -8.22 -0.75
N LYS A 308 17.57 -6.91 -0.82
CA LYS A 308 17.93 -6.17 -2.05
C LYS A 308 19.42 -6.27 -2.40
N LYS A 309 20.26 -6.78 -1.50
CA LYS A 309 21.73 -6.76 -1.61
C LYS A 309 22.26 -5.35 -1.90
N ASN A 310 21.63 -4.36 -1.33
CA ASN A 310 21.92 -2.95 -1.52
C ASN A 310 21.76 -2.21 -0.17
N ALA A 311 22.86 -1.77 0.43
CA ALA A 311 22.87 -1.02 1.68
C ALA A 311 22.25 0.37 1.59
N LYS A 312 21.91 0.84 0.37
CA LYS A 312 21.24 2.13 0.13
C LYS A 312 19.77 1.94 -0.29
N ALA A 313 19.27 0.71 -0.27
CA ALA A 313 17.86 0.48 -0.56
C ALA A 313 17.01 1.09 0.54
N VAL A 314 16.09 1.98 0.15
CA VAL A 314 15.20 2.70 1.07
C VAL A 314 13.90 1.96 1.30
N THR A 315 13.24 2.25 2.41
CA THR A 315 11.89 1.81 2.74
C THR A 315 10.94 2.99 2.71
N ASN A 316 9.63 2.74 2.53
CA ASN A 316 8.61 3.76 2.47
C ASN A 316 7.27 3.32 3.09
N ASP A 317 6.32 4.24 3.21
CA ASP A 317 5.00 3.97 3.82
C ASP A 317 4.24 2.80 3.21
N PRO A 318 4.08 2.66 1.86
CA PRO A 318 3.37 1.52 1.30
C PRO A 318 4.03 0.15 1.58
N MET A 319 5.34 0.12 1.80
CA MET A 319 6.04 -1.10 2.24
C MET A 319 5.67 -1.46 3.68
N GLU A 320 5.59 -0.46 4.58
CA GLU A 320 5.09 -0.66 5.95
C GLU A 320 3.63 -1.11 5.95
N ALA A 321 2.79 -0.53 5.10
CA ALA A 321 1.40 -0.93 4.95
C ALA A 321 1.27 -2.38 4.46
N HIS A 322 2.14 -2.85 3.56
CA HIS A 322 2.24 -4.25 3.19
C HIS A 322 2.70 -5.13 4.34
N TYR A 323 3.71 -4.70 5.11
CA TYR A 323 4.16 -5.40 6.30
C TYR A 323 3.03 -5.61 7.30
N ILE A 324 2.24 -4.58 7.57
CA ILE A 324 1.09 -4.66 8.49
C ILE A 324 0.04 -5.60 7.91
N GLY A 325 -0.40 -5.37 6.68
CA GLY A 325 -1.46 -6.13 6.03
C GLY A 325 -1.14 -7.62 5.88
N PHE A 326 0.10 -7.93 5.47
CA PHE A 326 0.55 -9.32 5.33
C PHE A 326 0.57 -10.05 6.67
N ASN A 327 1.12 -9.44 7.72
CA ASN A 327 1.14 -10.07 9.03
C ASN A 327 -0.26 -10.18 9.65
N MET A 328 -1.18 -9.24 9.38
CA MET A 328 -2.58 -9.37 9.78
C MET A 328 -3.27 -10.52 9.05
N TRP A 329 -3.00 -10.69 7.74
CA TRP A 329 -3.51 -11.81 6.96
C TRP A 329 -2.99 -13.16 7.51
N VAL A 330 -1.71 -13.28 7.79
CA VAL A 330 -1.11 -14.49 8.40
C VAL A 330 -1.83 -14.84 9.70
N LYS A 331 -1.98 -13.87 10.62
CA LYS A 331 -2.70 -14.06 11.89
C LYS A 331 -4.17 -14.44 11.69
N ALA A 332 -4.83 -13.87 10.66
CA ALA A 332 -6.22 -14.19 10.35
C ALA A 332 -6.36 -15.63 9.82
N VAL A 333 -5.45 -16.08 8.96
CA VAL A 333 -5.41 -17.47 8.47
C VAL A 333 -5.16 -18.44 9.62
N GLU A 334 -4.22 -18.15 10.50
CA GLU A 334 -3.94 -18.95 11.69
C GLU A 334 -5.15 -19.01 12.65
N LYS A 335 -5.79 -17.87 12.92
CA LYS A 335 -6.99 -17.77 13.77
C LYS A 335 -8.19 -18.50 13.16
N ALA A 336 -8.35 -18.45 11.84
CA ALA A 336 -9.42 -19.14 11.12
C ALA A 336 -9.15 -20.65 10.93
N GLY A 337 -7.89 -21.09 11.05
CA GLY A 337 -7.45 -22.45 10.76
C GLY A 337 -7.50 -22.81 9.27
N THR A 338 -7.66 -21.82 8.40
CA THR A 338 -7.81 -21.98 6.95
C THR A 338 -7.50 -20.68 6.21
N ALA A 339 -7.09 -20.80 4.94
CA ALA A 339 -6.93 -19.66 4.04
C ALA A 339 -8.18 -19.37 3.18
N ASP A 340 -9.33 -19.95 3.54
CA ASP A 340 -10.62 -19.67 2.90
C ASP A 340 -10.99 -18.17 3.05
N PRO A 341 -11.33 -17.47 1.94
CA PRO A 341 -11.56 -16.03 1.98
C PRO A 341 -12.65 -15.60 2.97
N ASP A 342 -13.78 -16.29 3.06
CA ASP A 342 -14.87 -15.89 3.98
C ASP A 342 -14.45 -16.00 5.45
N LYS A 343 -13.70 -17.05 5.77
CA LYS A 343 -13.21 -17.29 7.13
C LYS A 343 -12.13 -16.27 7.50
N VAL A 344 -11.26 -15.93 6.56
CA VAL A 344 -10.21 -14.91 6.74
C VAL A 344 -10.84 -13.52 6.91
N ILE A 345 -11.80 -13.13 6.04
CA ILE A 345 -12.54 -11.87 6.16
C ILE A 345 -13.19 -11.74 7.54
N ALA A 346 -13.86 -12.81 8.01
CA ALA A 346 -14.51 -12.80 9.33
C ALA A 346 -13.51 -12.76 10.50
N ALA A 347 -12.30 -13.27 10.32
CA ALA A 347 -11.28 -13.32 11.36
C ALA A 347 -10.47 -12.00 11.50
N LEU A 348 -10.38 -11.19 10.43
CA LEU A 348 -9.54 -9.99 10.36
C LEU A 348 -9.93 -8.86 11.32
N PRO A 349 -11.21 -8.49 11.49
CA PRO A 349 -11.57 -7.42 12.40
C PRO A 349 -11.10 -7.69 13.84
N GLY A 350 -10.44 -6.69 14.43
CA GLY A 350 -9.86 -6.78 15.76
C GLY A 350 -8.47 -7.42 15.81
N ILE A 351 -7.89 -7.86 14.68
CA ILE A 351 -6.50 -8.30 14.65
C ILE A 351 -5.58 -7.09 14.84
N GLU A 352 -4.61 -7.27 15.71
CA GLU A 352 -3.57 -6.30 16.03
C GLU A 352 -2.23 -6.71 15.44
N GLN A 353 -1.48 -5.73 14.93
CA GLN A 353 -0.14 -5.89 14.41
C GLN A 353 0.73 -4.72 14.86
N LYS A 354 1.89 -5.02 15.46
CA LYS A 354 2.89 -3.97 15.70
C LYS A 354 3.29 -3.34 14.37
N ASN A 355 3.26 -2.01 14.33
CA ASN A 355 3.76 -1.24 13.20
C ASN A 355 5.27 -0.96 13.35
N LEU A 356 5.87 -0.36 12.34
CA LEU A 356 7.30 -0.02 12.36
C LEU A 356 7.56 1.33 13.05
N THR A 357 6.52 2.06 13.44
CA THR A 357 6.60 3.41 14.00
C THR A 357 6.44 3.45 15.52
N GLY A 358 6.45 2.28 16.19
CA GLY A 358 6.40 2.15 17.65
C GLY A 358 5.00 2.01 18.24
N GLY A 359 3.98 1.77 17.40
CA GLY A 359 2.61 1.54 17.84
C GLY A 359 2.09 0.13 17.47
N THR A 360 0.78 -0.03 17.62
CA THR A 360 0.06 -1.25 17.22
C THR A 360 -1.12 -0.87 16.35
N ALA A 361 -1.11 -1.27 15.08
CA ALA A 361 -2.24 -1.13 14.19
C ALA A 361 -3.31 -2.16 14.52
N THR A 362 -4.57 -1.76 14.48
CA THR A 362 -5.74 -2.62 14.68
C THR A 362 -6.59 -2.62 13.41
N MET A 363 -6.98 -3.79 12.94
CA MET A 363 -7.95 -3.92 11.85
C MET A 363 -9.35 -3.58 12.36
N LEU A 364 -9.98 -2.58 11.77
CA LEU A 364 -11.27 -2.06 12.16
C LEU A 364 -12.44 -2.82 11.48
N PRO A 365 -13.67 -2.74 12.02
CA PRO A 365 -14.86 -3.34 11.40
C PRO A 365 -15.19 -2.80 9.99
N ASN A 366 -14.70 -1.62 9.62
CA ASN A 366 -14.84 -1.02 8.30
C ASN A 366 -13.71 -1.42 7.33
N HIS A 367 -12.88 -2.39 7.70
CA HIS A 367 -11.73 -2.90 6.95
C HIS A 367 -10.59 -1.90 6.72
N HIS A 368 -10.53 -0.82 7.50
CA HIS A 368 -9.38 0.06 7.61
C HIS A 368 -8.56 -0.30 8.83
N ILE A 369 -7.38 0.28 8.95
CA ILE A 369 -6.53 0.11 10.14
C ILE A 369 -6.34 1.44 10.89
N THR A 370 -5.95 1.36 12.16
CA THR A 370 -5.47 2.53 12.90
C THR A 370 -4.04 2.85 12.50
N LYS A 371 -3.75 4.14 12.25
CA LYS A 371 -2.41 4.60 11.84
C LYS A 371 -2.02 5.91 12.54
N PRO A 372 -0.72 6.14 12.82
CA PRO A 372 -0.22 7.49 13.14
C PRO A 372 -0.20 8.34 11.87
N VAL A 373 -0.07 9.65 12.00
CA VAL A 373 0.22 10.54 10.87
C VAL A 373 1.50 11.30 11.16
N PHE A 374 2.37 11.38 10.18
CA PHE A 374 3.60 12.14 10.24
C PHE A 374 3.67 13.15 9.10
N ILE A 375 4.29 14.29 9.38
CA ILE A 375 4.77 15.23 8.36
C ILE A 375 6.29 15.14 8.36
N GLY A 376 6.85 14.80 7.22
CA GLY A 376 8.29 14.74 6.99
C GLY A 376 8.74 15.87 6.08
N GLU A 377 9.85 16.50 6.44
CA GLU A 377 10.53 17.52 5.65
C GLU A 377 11.63 16.87 4.81
N ILE A 378 11.70 17.19 3.52
CA ILE A 378 12.72 16.67 2.59
C ILE A 378 14.09 17.21 2.99
N GLU A 379 15.03 16.30 3.20
CA GLU A 379 16.45 16.60 3.44
C GLU A 379 17.30 16.49 2.16
N ALA A 380 18.47 17.11 2.17
CA ALA A 380 19.41 17.12 1.04
C ALA A 380 19.93 15.72 0.64
N ASN A 381 19.84 14.74 1.53
CA ASN A 381 20.26 13.35 1.32
C ASN A 381 19.15 12.46 0.73
N GLY A 382 17.94 13.01 0.46
CA GLY A 382 16.79 12.27 -0.05
C GLY A 382 15.99 11.52 1.03
N GLN A 383 16.26 11.80 2.30
CA GLN A 383 15.48 11.32 3.44
C GLN A 383 14.50 12.39 3.92
N PHE A 384 13.67 12.02 4.90
CA PHE A 384 12.76 12.95 5.55
C PHE A 384 13.09 13.12 7.02
N ASP A 385 13.11 14.37 7.50
CA ASP A 385 13.07 14.66 8.93
C ASP A 385 11.61 14.78 9.37
N VAL A 386 11.22 14.05 10.43
CA VAL A 386 9.84 14.09 10.95
C VAL A 386 9.65 15.33 11.80
N VAL A 387 8.98 16.33 11.25
CA VAL A 387 8.76 17.64 11.91
C VAL A 387 7.44 17.71 12.69
N TRP A 388 6.51 16.79 12.44
CA TRP A 388 5.24 16.71 13.15
C TRP A 388 4.65 15.31 13.13
N LYS A 389 3.88 14.97 14.17
CA LYS A 389 3.16 13.69 14.26
C LYS A 389 1.91 13.84 15.11
N THR A 390 0.95 12.93 14.92
CA THR A 390 -0.21 12.79 15.81
C THR A 390 0.19 12.15 17.14
N ASP A 391 -0.47 12.58 18.22
CA ASP A 391 -0.26 12.00 19.56
C ASP A 391 -0.83 10.58 19.70
N LYS A 392 -1.80 10.24 18.86
CA LYS A 392 -2.53 8.96 18.89
C LYS A 392 -2.66 8.38 17.51
N LEU A 393 -2.88 7.06 17.47
CA LEU A 393 -3.29 6.38 16.24
C LEU A 393 -4.69 6.85 15.84
N ILE A 394 -4.86 7.20 14.59
CA ILE A 394 -6.11 7.66 14.01
C ILE A 394 -6.82 6.46 13.38
N PRO A 395 -8.09 6.17 13.73
CA PRO A 395 -8.89 5.17 13.02
C PRO A 395 -9.15 5.60 11.57
N GLY A 396 -8.95 4.71 10.62
CA GLY A 396 -9.28 4.99 9.21
C GLY A 396 -10.79 5.08 9.01
N GLU A 397 -11.23 6.15 8.33
CA GLU A 397 -12.64 6.39 7.99
C GLU A 397 -12.87 6.14 6.50
N ALA A 398 -13.84 5.28 6.17
CA ALA A 398 -14.22 4.99 4.79
C ALA A 398 -14.92 6.18 4.11
N TRP A 399 -15.67 6.97 4.87
CA TRP A 399 -16.57 8.01 4.37
C TRP A 399 -16.20 9.37 4.94
N SER A 400 -16.03 10.36 4.07
CA SER A 400 -15.64 11.70 4.46
C SER A 400 -16.79 12.44 5.16
N LYS A 401 -16.50 13.05 6.30
CA LYS A 401 -17.44 13.97 6.98
C LYS A 401 -17.54 15.34 6.30
N GLN A 402 -16.68 15.60 5.31
CA GLN A 402 -16.64 16.87 4.58
C GLN A 402 -17.59 16.91 3.36
N LEU A 403 -18.02 15.75 2.88
CA LEU A 403 -18.88 15.66 1.70
C LEU A 403 -20.34 15.43 2.09
N GLU A 404 -21.25 16.23 1.53
CA GLU A 404 -22.70 16.11 1.79
C GLU A 404 -23.25 14.73 1.44
N GLY A 405 -22.71 14.06 0.42
CA GLY A 405 -23.16 12.73 0.00
C GLY A 405 -22.75 11.60 0.92
N SER A 406 -21.70 11.77 1.72
CA SER A 406 -21.10 10.70 2.52
C SER A 406 -20.98 11.01 4.03
N LYS A 407 -21.20 12.25 4.46
CA LYS A 407 -21.04 12.66 5.87
C LYS A 407 -21.89 11.85 6.86
N ASP A 408 -23.00 11.29 6.40
CA ASP A 408 -23.92 10.49 7.20
C ASP A 408 -23.75 8.98 6.96
N LEU A 409 -22.72 8.57 6.21
CA LEU A 409 -22.41 7.16 5.94
C LEU A 409 -21.43 6.62 6.96
N GLU A 410 -21.60 5.34 7.28
CA GLU A 410 -20.71 4.51 8.08
C GLU A 410 -20.49 3.16 7.40
N ALA A 411 -19.35 2.54 7.67
CA ALA A 411 -19.04 1.19 7.23
C ALA A 411 -18.77 0.30 8.45
N ASP A 412 -19.49 -0.82 8.55
CA ASP A 412 -19.27 -1.82 9.58
C ASP A 412 -19.68 -3.21 9.04
N TRP A 413 -18.69 -4.01 8.69
CA TRP A 413 -18.89 -5.35 8.15
C TRP A 413 -19.15 -6.41 9.24
N VAL A 414 -18.92 -6.07 10.51
CA VAL A 414 -19.13 -6.98 11.65
C VAL A 414 -20.54 -6.88 12.20
N LYS A 415 -21.04 -5.69 12.51
CA LYS A 415 -22.33 -5.48 13.14
C LYS A 415 -23.44 -5.21 12.13
N LEU A 416 -23.14 -4.41 11.11
CA LEU A 416 -24.13 -3.97 10.14
C LEU A 416 -24.09 -4.79 8.83
N ASN A 417 -23.01 -5.53 8.60
CA ASN A 417 -22.71 -6.21 7.33
C ASN A 417 -22.91 -5.27 6.13
N CYS A 418 -22.38 -4.06 6.26
CA CYS A 418 -22.68 -2.96 5.35
C CYS A 418 -21.48 -2.01 5.21
N GLY A 419 -21.12 -1.68 3.97
CA GLY A 419 -20.05 -0.75 3.66
C GLY A 419 -20.51 0.72 3.58
N ASN A 420 -21.81 0.99 3.45
CA ASN A 420 -22.37 2.34 3.26
C ASN A 420 -23.73 2.50 4.00
N TYR A 421 -23.72 2.21 5.28
CA TYR A 421 -24.90 2.37 6.14
C TYR A 421 -25.16 3.86 6.38
N ASN A 422 -26.35 4.32 5.99
CA ASN A 422 -26.74 5.70 6.26
C ASN A 422 -27.36 5.81 7.66
N THR A 423 -26.70 6.60 8.54
CA THR A 423 -27.07 6.76 9.94
C THR A 423 -28.38 7.52 10.17
N LYS A 424 -28.83 8.34 9.19
CA LYS A 424 -30.12 9.05 9.24
C LYS A 424 -31.27 8.17 8.79
N THR A 425 -31.13 7.54 7.63
CA THR A 425 -32.20 6.70 7.07
C THR A 425 -32.26 5.29 7.67
N LYS A 426 -31.21 4.89 8.41
CA LYS A 426 -31.04 3.55 9.00
C LYS A 426 -31.07 2.41 7.95
N LYS A 427 -30.54 2.69 6.75
CA LYS A 427 -30.51 1.74 5.63
C LYS A 427 -29.10 1.54 5.11
N CYS A 428 -28.82 0.32 4.63
CA CYS A 428 -27.63 -0.01 3.85
C CYS A 428 -27.90 0.26 2.36
N GLY A 429 -26.87 0.78 1.65
CA GLY A 429 -26.98 0.98 0.19
C GLY A 429 -27.86 2.15 -0.23
N GLY A 430 -27.94 3.20 0.57
CA GLY A 430 -28.68 4.41 0.23
C GLY A 430 -27.75 5.55 -0.18
N ALA A 431 -27.66 5.86 -1.47
CA ALA A 431 -27.48 7.20 -2.00
C ALA A 431 -28.64 7.50 -2.91
#